data_4d9a0db479d8f507718f44200f7eaf6b
#
_entry.id   4d9a0db479d8f507718f44200f7eaf6b
#
_cell.length_a   1.000
_cell.length_b   1.000
_cell.length_c   1.000
_cell.angle_alpha   90.00
_cell.angle_beta   90.00
_cell.angle_gamma   90.00
#
_symmetry.space_group_name_H-M   'P 1'
#
loop_
_entity.id
_entity.type
_entity.pdbx_description
1 polymer ?
#
loop_
_entity_poly.entity_id
_entity_poly.type
_entity_poly.pdbx_seq_one_letter_code
_entity_poly.pdbx_strand_id
1 'polypeptide(L)'
;MGGAVPEPGEAASVLPGMGALRRVLVVEDDDFISADIACTLDESGFNVAGTAQSLGAAMRFVRDNTGQFDCALVDIDLGGESCQPLAASLDGLNVPYLLVTAHSEDVVRELGFRAPVIEKPFQAVQLSNRLSGLFVREPQEA
;
A
#
# COMPACT_ATOMS: atom_id res chain seq x y z
N MET A 1 22.26 10.18 21.36
CA MET A 1 21.64 10.17 20.89
C MET A 1 20.92 10.15 20.69
N GLY A 2 21.05 9.87 20.77
CA GLY A 2 20.31 9.75 20.15
C GLY A 2 19.89 9.62 20.01
N GLY A 3 19.99 9.39 20.29
CA GLY A 3 19.47 9.25 19.84
C GLY A 3 19.42 8.91 19.64
N ALA A 4 19.48 8.69 19.71
CA ALA A 4 19.29 8.45 19.25
C ALA A 4 19.47 8.04 18.53
N VAL A 5 19.95 7.63 18.50
CA VAL A 5 19.96 7.35 17.57
C VAL A 5 19.32 6.82 17.09
N PRO A 6 19.25 6.86 16.70
CA PRO A 6 18.46 6.48 15.99
C PRO A 6 18.49 5.37 15.62
N GLU A 7 18.16 4.84 15.64
CA GLU A 7 18.26 4.13 15.06
C GLU A 7 18.33 4.09 13.99
N PRO A 8 18.67 3.48 14.02
CA PRO A 8 19.15 3.46 12.79
C PRO A 8 18.20 3.81 11.87
N GLY A 9 18.08 3.53 10.99
CA GLY A 9 17.32 3.93 9.99
C GLY A 9 16.59 5.15 10.21
N GLU A 10 16.19 5.41 11.42
CA GLU A 10 15.35 6.51 11.51
C GLU A 10 16.08 7.78 11.27
N ALA A 11 17.23 7.87 11.71
CA ALA A 11 17.94 9.10 11.49
C ALA A 11 18.34 9.26 10.04
N ALA A 12 18.84 8.21 9.48
CA ALA A 12 19.36 8.30 8.14
C ALA A 12 18.28 8.45 7.11
N SER A 13 17.10 7.97 7.42
CA SER A 13 16.08 7.92 6.42
C SER A 13 15.28 9.19 6.31
N VAL A 14 15.48 10.12 7.20
CA VAL A 14 14.65 11.31 7.20
C VAL A 14 15.20 12.32 6.23
N LEU A 15 14.54 12.47 5.12
CA LEU A 15 14.83 13.51 4.15
C LEU A 15 13.74 14.53 4.24
N PRO A 16 14.04 15.77 3.88
CA PRO A 16 13.01 16.80 3.92
C PRO A 16 11.82 16.35 3.10
N GLY A 17 10.65 16.37 3.73
CA GLY A 17 9.42 15.99 3.07
C GLY A 17 9.14 14.50 3.05
N MET A 18 10.10 13.68 3.44
CA MET A 18 9.89 12.25 3.44
C MET A 18 9.40 11.72 4.77
N GLY A 19 9.90 12.26 5.84
CA GLY A 19 9.57 11.74 7.15
C GLY A 19 10.06 10.31 7.32
N ALA A 20 9.39 9.57 8.16
CA ALA A 20 9.70 8.18 8.37
C ALA A 20 9.31 7.37 7.14
N LEU A 21 9.92 6.19 7.00
CA LEU A 21 9.54 5.29 5.94
C LEU A 21 8.10 4.88 6.13
N ARG A 22 7.35 4.87 5.03
CA ARG A 22 5.96 4.44 5.07
C ARG A 22 5.90 2.94 5.15
N ARG A 23 4.96 2.44 5.93
CA ARG A 23 4.74 1.02 6.16
C ARG A 23 3.57 0.56 5.31
N VAL A 24 3.82 -0.42 4.47
CA VAL A 24 2.86 -0.86 3.46
C VAL A 24 2.41 -2.27 3.72
N LEU A 25 1.11 -2.48 3.75
CA LEU A 25 0.54 -3.82 3.74
C LEU A 25 0.39 -4.24 2.28
N VAL A 26 0.94 -5.40 1.92
CA VAL A 26 0.84 -5.92 0.56
C VAL A 26 -0.18 -7.06 0.54
N VAL A 27 -1.22 -6.91 -0.25
CA VAL A 27 -2.28 -7.92 -0.36
C VAL A 27 -2.30 -8.44 -1.79
N GLU A 28 -1.82 -9.66 -1.97
CA GLU A 28 -1.62 -10.27 -3.28
C GLU A 28 -1.64 -11.78 -3.10
N ASP A 29 -2.46 -12.49 -3.87
CA ASP A 29 -2.59 -13.93 -3.70
C ASP A 29 -1.48 -14.75 -4.36
N ASP A 30 -0.73 -14.16 -5.27
CA ASP A 30 0.38 -14.84 -5.93
C ASP A 30 1.67 -14.59 -5.15
N ASP A 31 2.31 -15.66 -4.68
CA ASP A 31 3.51 -15.55 -3.86
C ASP A 31 4.66 -14.86 -4.56
N PHE A 32 4.83 -15.16 -5.84
CA PHE A 32 5.95 -14.57 -6.58
C PHE A 32 5.72 -13.09 -6.81
N ILE A 33 4.50 -12.70 -7.13
CA ILE A 33 4.18 -11.29 -7.34
C ILE A 33 4.30 -10.55 -6.02
N SER A 34 3.81 -11.15 -4.94
CA SER A 34 3.91 -10.54 -3.62
C SER A 34 5.36 -10.30 -3.23
N ALA A 35 6.21 -11.30 -3.43
CA ALA A 35 7.62 -11.17 -3.10
C ALA A 35 8.31 -10.11 -3.95
N ASP A 36 7.97 -10.05 -5.23
CA ASP A 36 8.53 -9.07 -6.13
C ASP A 36 8.14 -7.66 -5.74
N ILE A 37 6.87 -7.48 -5.37
CA ILE A 37 6.38 -6.19 -4.90
C ILE A 37 7.10 -5.80 -3.61
N ALA A 38 7.23 -6.73 -2.69
CA ALA A 38 7.89 -6.44 -1.41
C ALA A 38 9.34 -6.00 -1.64
N CYS A 39 10.03 -6.69 -2.53
CA CYS A 39 11.40 -6.33 -2.87
C CYS A 39 11.48 -4.93 -3.48
N THR A 40 10.56 -4.64 -4.40
CA THR A 40 10.51 -3.33 -5.04
C THR A 40 10.26 -2.23 -4.01
N LEU A 41 9.35 -2.47 -3.07
CA LEU A 41 9.05 -1.49 -2.03
C LEU A 41 10.27 -1.23 -1.16
N ASP A 42 10.94 -2.29 -0.77
CA ASP A 42 12.12 -2.15 0.07
C ASP A 42 13.20 -1.32 -0.65
N GLU A 43 13.42 -1.59 -1.92
CA GLU A 43 14.40 -0.85 -2.71
C GLU A 43 14.00 0.60 -2.93
N SER A 44 12.72 0.89 -2.85
CA SER A 44 12.21 2.24 -3.09
C SER A 44 12.04 3.05 -1.80
N GLY A 45 12.46 2.52 -0.68
CA GLY A 45 12.42 3.27 0.57
C GLY A 45 11.14 3.12 1.37
N PHE A 46 10.36 2.09 1.07
CA PHE A 46 9.17 1.78 1.87
C PHE A 46 9.47 0.58 2.75
N ASN A 47 8.75 0.47 3.86
CA ASN A 47 8.79 -0.71 4.69
C ASN A 47 7.58 -1.57 4.41
N VAL A 48 7.77 -2.87 4.33
CA VAL A 48 6.66 -3.80 4.20
C VAL A 48 6.18 -4.16 5.59
N ALA A 49 4.99 -3.69 5.95
CA ALA A 49 4.42 -3.96 7.27
C ALA A 49 3.98 -5.41 7.39
N GLY A 50 3.57 -5.99 6.27
CA GLY A 50 3.15 -7.38 6.25
C GLY A 50 2.64 -7.72 4.86
N THR A 51 2.42 -9.00 4.65
CA THR A 51 1.83 -9.50 3.40
C THR A 51 0.65 -10.38 3.74
N ALA A 52 -0.37 -10.35 2.90
CA ALA A 52 -1.53 -11.20 3.05
C ALA A 52 -1.89 -11.76 1.67
N GLN A 53 -2.25 -13.03 1.62
CA GLN A 53 -2.48 -13.71 0.36
C GLN A 53 -3.94 -14.03 0.11
N SER A 54 -4.80 -13.59 1.00
CA SER A 54 -6.24 -13.83 0.84
C SER A 54 -6.99 -12.68 1.48
N LEU A 55 -8.25 -12.56 1.11
CA LEU A 55 -9.09 -11.55 1.71
C LEU A 55 -9.17 -11.76 3.23
N GLY A 56 -9.35 -12.99 3.67
CA GLY A 56 -9.46 -13.28 5.10
C GLY A 56 -8.21 -12.90 5.86
N ALA A 57 -7.03 -13.25 5.30
CA ALA A 57 -5.78 -12.92 5.96
C ALA A 57 -5.57 -11.40 6.03
N ALA A 58 -5.94 -10.70 4.95
CA ALA A 58 -5.82 -9.25 4.93
C ALA A 58 -6.74 -8.60 5.95
N MET A 59 -7.96 -9.08 6.04
CA MET A 59 -8.91 -8.53 7.01
C MET A 59 -8.42 -8.73 8.44
N ARG A 60 -7.85 -9.91 8.72
CA ARG A 60 -7.27 -10.17 10.05
C ARG A 60 -6.08 -9.26 10.33
N PHE A 61 -5.22 -9.07 9.33
CA PHE A 61 -4.07 -8.20 9.52
C PHE A 61 -4.51 -6.78 9.86
N VAL A 62 -5.47 -6.26 9.11
CA VAL A 62 -5.96 -4.91 9.34
C VAL A 62 -6.55 -4.78 10.75
N ARG A 63 -7.35 -5.76 11.15
CA ARG A 63 -7.96 -5.73 12.46
C ARG A 63 -6.91 -5.76 13.58
N ASP A 64 -5.90 -6.62 13.43
CA ASP A 64 -4.94 -6.86 14.49
C ASP A 64 -3.80 -5.85 14.51
N ASN A 65 -3.63 -5.08 13.45
CA ASN A 65 -2.50 -4.16 13.33
C ASN A 65 -2.92 -2.73 13.00
N THR A 66 -4.10 -2.35 13.45
CA THR A 66 -4.59 -0.99 13.24
C THR A 66 -3.59 0.01 13.83
N GLY A 67 -3.22 0.99 13.01
CA GLY A 67 -2.25 1.99 13.43
C GLY A 67 -0.81 1.58 13.22
N GLN A 68 -0.56 0.37 12.75
CA GLN A 68 0.79 -0.12 12.58
C GLN A 68 1.22 -0.20 11.12
N PHE A 69 0.40 0.29 10.23
CA PHE A 69 0.77 0.44 8.83
C PHE A 69 0.13 1.72 8.31
N ASP A 70 0.70 2.26 7.24
CA ASP A 70 0.33 3.59 6.76
C ASP A 70 -0.51 3.55 5.51
N CYS A 71 -0.38 2.49 4.74
CA CYS A 71 -1.15 2.33 3.51
C CYS A 71 -1.14 0.86 3.10
N ALA A 72 -1.93 0.55 2.09
CA ALA A 72 -2.00 -0.81 1.58
C ALA A 72 -1.90 -0.82 0.06
N LEU A 73 -1.37 -1.91 -0.46
CA LEU A 73 -1.31 -2.18 -1.87
C LEU A 73 -2.17 -3.42 -2.06
N VAL A 74 -3.27 -3.29 -2.78
CA VAL A 74 -4.31 -4.32 -2.76
C VAL A 74 -4.65 -4.77 -4.17
N ASP A 75 -4.47 -6.07 -4.42
CA ASP A 75 -4.95 -6.67 -5.66
C ASP A 75 -6.48 -6.75 -5.57
N ILE A 76 -7.14 -6.36 -6.64
CA ILE A 76 -8.60 -6.38 -6.67
C ILE A 76 -9.14 -7.80 -6.61
N ASP A 77 -8.48 -8.72 -7.30
CA ASP A 77 -8.92 -10.11 -7.35
C ASP A 77 -8.04 -10.97 -6.46
N LEU A 78 -8.61 -11.49 -5.40
CA LEU A 78 -7.87 -12.29 -4.42
C LEU A 78 -8.39 -13.71 -4.44
N GLY A 79 -7.81 -14.51 -5.34
CA GLY A 79 -8.18 -15.92 -5.42
C GLY A 79 -9.65 -16.12 -5.72
N GLY A 80 -10.20 -15.29 -6.59
CA GLY A 80 -11.61 -15.37 -6.94
C GLY A 80 -12.52 -14.56 -6.05
N GLU A 81 -11.99 -13.95 -4.99
CA GLU A 81 -12.77 -13.09 -4.10
C GLU A 81 -12.47 -11.64 -4.38
N SER A 82 -13.50 -10.80 -4.31
CA SER A 82 -13.32 -9.38 -4.46
C SER A 82 -12.71 -8.78 -3.22
N CYS A 83 -11.87 -7.77 -3.39
CA CYS A 83 -11.29 -7.07 -2.25
C CYS A 83 -12.21 -5.99 -1.68
N GLN A 84 -13.47 -5.92 -2.12
CA GLN A 84 -14.36 -4.85 -1.67
C GLN A 84 -14.52 -4.76 -0.16
N PRO A 85 -14.68 -5.88 0.57
CA PRO A 85 -14.78 -5.75 2.03
C PRO A 85 -13.53 -5.15 2.66
N LEU A 86 -12.37 -5.49 2.11
CA LEU A 86 -11.12 -4.92 2.60
C LEU A 86 -11.06 -3.43 2.31
N ALA A 87 -11.44 -3.04 1.10
CA ALA A 87 -11.45 -1.62 0.74
C ALA A 87 -12.36 -0.83 1.66
N ALA A 88 -13.53 -1.37 1.96
CA ALA A 88 -14.47 -0.70 2.89
C ALA A 88 -13.85 -0.57 4.28
N SER A 89 -13.15 -1.60 4.73
CA SER A 89 -12.50 -1.57 6.03
C SER A 89 -11.41 -0.50 6.08
N LEU A 90 -10.60 -0.42 5.04
CA LEU A 90 -9.54 0.58 4.96
C LEU A 90 -10.12 1.99 4.89
N ASP A 91 -11.19 2.17 4.13
CA ASP A 91 -11.87 3.47 4.06
C ASP A 91 -12.37 3.88 5.44
N GLY A 92 -12.94 2.95 6.17
CA GLY A 92 -13.46 3.24 7.50
C GLY A 92 -12.38 3.64 8.49
N LEU A 93 -11.15 3.20 8.25
CA LEU A 93 -10.01 3.52 9.11
C LEU A 93 -9.24 4.71 8.59
N ASN A 94 -9.64 5.29 7.45
CA ASN A 94 -8.93 6.37 6.79
C ASN A 94 -7.51 5.98 6.41
N VAL A 95 -7.31 4.73 6.02
CA VAL A 95 -6.03 4.24 5.56
C VAL A 95 -6.05 4.27 4.04
N PRO A 96 -5.16 5.04 3.41
CA PRO A 96 -5.13 5.09 1.95
C PRO A 96 -4.61 3.78 1.37
N TYR A 97 -5.05 3.47 0.17
CA TYR A 97 -4.61 2.25 -0.48
C TYR A 97 -4.57 2.45 -2.00
N LEU A 98 -3.70 1.67 -2.63
CA LEU A 98 -3.54 1.66 -4.07
C LEU A 98 -4.02 0.31 -4.57
N LEU A 99 -4.92 0.34 -5.54
CA LEU A 99 -5.44 -0.89 -6.13
C LEU A 99 -4.53 -1.35 -7.25
N VAL A 100 -4.25 -2.64 -7.28
CA VAL A 100 -3.41 -3.24 -8.30
C VAL A 100 -4.29 -4.20 -9.10
N THR A 101 -4.21 -4.11 -10.42
CA THR A 101 -5.11 -4.92 -11.22
C THR A 101 -4.61 -5.03 -12.66
N ALA A 102 -5.04 -6.10 -13.35
CA ALA A 102 -4.84 -6.23 -14.78
C ALA A 102 -5.96 -5.55 -15.56
N HIS A 103 -7.01 -5.10 -14.89
CA HIS A 103 -8.13 -4.43 -15.53
C HIS A 103 -7.81 -2.97 -15.80
N SER A 104 -8.51 -2.40 -16.78
CA SER A 104 -8.37 -0.97 -17.04
C SER A 104 -9.01 -0.17 -15.91
N GLU A 105 -8.63 1.08 -15.80
CA GLU A 105 -9.20 1.95 -14.78
C GLU A 105 -10.73 2.08 -14.97
N ASP A 106 -11.20 2.11 -16.21
CA ASP A 106 -12.64 2.20 -16.46
C ASP A 106 -13.38 1.02 -15.86
N VAL A 107 -12.83 -0.19 -16.02
CA VAL A 107 -13.43 -1.39 -15.43
C VAL A 107 -13.44 -1.29 -13.91
N VAL A 108 -12.35 -0.81 -13.35
CA VAL A 108 -12.25 -0.67 -11.90
C VAL A 108 -13.33 0.27 -11.37
N ARG A 109 -13.56 1.38 -12.06
CA ARG A 109 -14.60 2.32 -11.65
C ARG A 109 -15.99 1.72 -11.78
N GLU A 110 -16.20 0.91 -12.81
CA GLU A 110 -17.48 0.21 -12.96
C GLU A 110 -17.73 -0.78 -11.85
N LEU A 111 -16.67 -1.34 -11.29
CA LEU A 111 -16.79 -2.26 -10.17
C LEU A 111 -17.07 -1.54 -8.85
N GLY A 112 -17.06 -0.21 -8.87
CA GLY A 112 -17.42 0.56 -7.69
C GLY A 112 -16.27 1.10 -6.88
N PHE A 113 -15.04 0.84 -7.30
CA PHE A 113 -13.87 1.33 -6.58
C PHE A 113 -13.57 2.77 -6.95
N ARG A 114 -13.12 3.55 -5.98
CA ARG A 114 -12.76 4.94 -6.20
C ARG A 114 -11.29 5.22 -5.94
N ALA A 115 -10.59 4.30 -5.31
CA ALA A 115 -9.20 4.50 -4.95
C ALA A 115 -8.31 4.58 -6.18
N PRO A 116 -7.10 5.14 -6.03
CA PRO A 116 -6.14 5.14 -7.12
C PRO A 116 -5.79 3.73 -7.55
N VAL A 117 -5.41 3.59 -8.81
CA VAL A 117 -5.20 2.29 -9.44
C VAL A 117 -3.84 2.29 -10.14
N ILE A 118 -3.17 1.15 -10.09
CA ILE A 118 -2.02 0.92 -10.95
C ILE A 118 -2.28 -0.37 -11.73
N GLU A 119 -2.12 -0.32 -13.05
CA GLU A 119 -2.38 -1.47 -13.90
C GLU A 119 -1.15 -2.34 -14.03
N LYS A 120 -1.36 -3.63 -14.03
CA LYS A 120 -0.29 -4.60 -14.30
C LYS A 120 -0.11 -4.74 -15.79
N PRO A 121 1.11 -4.93 -16.28
CA PRO A 121 2.35 -4.88 -15.52
C PRO A 121 2.79 -3.44 -15.29
N PHE A 122 3.52 -3.21 -14.22
CA PHE A 122 4.00 -1.86 -13.90
C PHE A 122 5.49 -1.92 -13.58
N GLN A 123 6.14 -0.77 -13.66
CA GLN A 123 7.55 -0.65 -13.32
C GLN A 123 7.69 -0.12 -11.91
N ALA A 124 8.87 -0.38 -11.33
CA ALA A 124 9.13 0.02 -9.95
C ALA A 124 8.91 1.51 -9.72
N VAL A 125 9.31 2.34 -10.68
CA VAL A 125 9.17 3.79 -10.52
C VAL A 125 7.69 4.19 -10.52
N GLN A 126 6.87 3.51 -11.29
CA GLN A 126 5.43 3.78 -11.30
C GLN A 126 4.82 3.46 -9.95
N LEU A 127 5.19 2.30 -9.39
CA LEU A 127 4.67 1.90 -8.09
C LEU A 127 5.08 2.89 -7.02
N SER A 128 6.36 3.24 -7.00
CA SER A 128 6.87 4.18 -6.01
C SER A 128 6.17 5.53 -6.10
N ASN A 129 5.99 6.04 -7.32
CA ASN A 129 5.34 7.33 -7.50
C ASN A 129 3.88 7.30 -7.09
N ARG A 130 3.17 6.21 -7.42
CA ARG A 130 1.76 6.12 -7.06
C ARG A 130 1.58 6.02 -5.56
N LEU A 131 2.44 5.24 -4.89
CA LEU A 131 2.35 5.12 -3.45
C LEU A 131 2.67 6.45 -2.76
N SER A 132 3.70 7.13 -3.23
CA SER A 132 4.04 8.43 -2.66
C SER A 132 2.90 9.41 -2.83
N GLY A 133 2.19 9.32 -3.95
CA GLY A 133 1.06 10.18 -4.21
C GLY A 133 -0.10 10.02 -3.25
N LEU A 134 -0.19 8.87 -2.59
CA LEU A 134 -1.26 8.64 -1.62
C LEU A 134 -1.15 9.60 -0.43
N PHE A 135 0.02 10.13 -0.19
CA PHE A 135 0.27 10.96 0.98
C PHE A 135 0.39 12.44 0.66
N VAL A 136 0.20 12.80 -0.60
CA VAL A 136 0.29 14.20 -1.02
C VAL A 136 -1.06 14.86 -0.77
N ARG A 137 -1.04 15.98 -0.02
CA ARG A 137 -2.25 16.71 0.18
C ARG A 137 -2.51 17.63 -0.98
N GLU A 138 -3.77 17.72 -1.35
CA GLU A 138 -4.16 18.62 -2.41
C GLU A 138 -4.23 20.03 -1.85
N PRO A 139 -3.51 20.95 -2.42
CA PRO A 139 -3.50 22.31 -1.87
C PRO A 139 -4.88 22.96 -1.83
N GLN A 140 -5.67 22.68 -2.82
CA GLN A 140 -6.96 23.35 -2.88
C GLN A 140 -7.95 22.80 -1.88
N GLU A 141 -7.57 21.76 -1.20
CA GLU A 141 -8.42 21.24 -0.18
C GLU A 141 -8.63 22.22 0.91
N ALA A 142 -7.76 23.12 0.96
CA ALA A 142 -7.88 24.11 1.98
C ALA A 142 -9.19 24.83 1.86
#